data_bdd81e14b8e1331fe873aeb2cace5354
#
_entry.id   bdd81e14b8e1331fe873aeb2cace5354
#
_cell.length_a   1.000
_cell.length_b   1.000
_cell.length_c   1.000
_cell.angle_alpha   90.00
_cell.angle_beta   90.00
_cell.angle_gamma   90.00
#
_symmetry.space_group_name_H-M   'P 1'
#
loop_
_entity.id
_entity.type
_entity.pdbx_description
1 polymer ?
#
loop_
_entity_poly.entity_id
_entity_poly.type
_entity_poly.pdbx_seq_one_letter_code
_entity_poly.pdbx_strand_id
1 'polypeptide(L)'
;MSESEFVRVPVTRLPCGEMVPAFEVSRYLCCRDTDWRVPHAASWPHAVPAVRIRYRVALEACRNSGWNLITERQWLAIAQDVASVDANWTRGQFGEGKLRQGLRHGYTHGPVSGTFPPYTEDESRIKKLSNGERIYDFGGNAWSWVFDDLQGGPDGVAAIVEEDSPSLTTARFPSTSKGMGRFPKHRQSWDGRGLIRGGGWRSGKDAGAFALYAAQLYGEYLSI
;
A
#
# COMPACT_ATOMS: atom_id res chain seq x y z
N MET A 1 13.98 -18.45 13.62
CA MET A 1 13.00 -17.51 13.02
C MET A 1 13.45 -17.28 11.60
N SER A 2 12.56 -17.32 10.60
CA SER A 2 12.91 -16.99 9.24
C SER A 2 13.17 -15.49 9.14
N GLU A 3 14.18 -15.09 8.37
CA GLU A 3 14.49 -13.69 8.10
C GLU A 3 13.36 -13.03 7.33
N SER A 4 13.08 -11.75 7.61
CA SER A 4 12.06 -10.99 6.88
C SER A 4 12.51 -10.72 5.45
N GLU A 5 11.59 -10.85 4.49
CA GLU A 5 11.89 -10.65 3.07
C GLU A 5 11.64 -9.21 2.64
N PHE A 6 12.63 -8.62 1.99
CA PHE A 6 12.59 -7.29 1.38
C PHE A 6 12.83 -7.35 -0.12
N VAL A 7 12.35 -6.31 -0.81
CA VAL A 7 12.61 -6.07 -2.23
C VAL A 7 13.09 -4.64 -2.42
N ARG A 8 13.98 -4.46 -3.40
CA ARG A 8 14.48 -3.14 -3.76
C ARG A 8 13.54 -2.48 -4.76
N VAL A 9 13.02 -1.31 -4.41
CA VAL A 9 12.28 -0.43 -5.31
C VAL A 9 13.29 0.45 -6.06
N PRO A 10 13.23 0.55 -7.39
CA PRO A 10 14.15 1.39 -8.15
C PRO A 10 13.91 2.87 -7.91
N VAL A 11 14.87 3.71 -8.29
CA VAL A 11 14.68 5.16 -8.35
C VAL A 11 13.49 5.45 -9.24
N THR A 12 12.52 6.21 -8.74
CA THR A 12 11.29 6.49 -9.46
C THR A 12 11.02 7.98 -9.53
N ARG A 13 10.70 8.48 -10.73
CA ARG A 13 10.26 9.85 -10.92
C ARG A 13 8.74 9.93 -10.82
N LEU A 14 8.24 10.73 -9.91
CA LEU A 14 6.80 11.03 -9.80
C LEU A 14 6.36 12.00 -10.91
N PRO A 15 5.06 12.00 -11.29
CA PRO A 15 4.54 12.95 -12.31
C PRO A 15 4.78 14.42 -11.98
N CYS A 16 4.84 14.81 -10.71
CA CYS A 16 5.20 16.17 -10.29
C CYS A 16 6.67 16.53 -10.54
N GLY A 17 7.50 15.59 -11.01
CA GLY A 17 8.91 15.77 -11.30
C GLY A 17 9.86 15.39 -10.17
N GLU A 18 9.36 15.14 -8.98
CA GLU A 18 10.14 14.70 -7.82
C GLU A 18 10.78 13.33 -8.06
N MET A 19 12.05 13.19 -7.67
CA MET A 19 12.78 11.92 -7.72
C MET A 19 12.75 11.26 -6.35
N VAL A 20 12.18 10.07 -6.26
CA VAL A 20 12.23 9.23 -5.06
C VAL A 20 13.43 8.29 -5.20
N PRO A 21 14.42 8.37 -4.31
CA PRO A 21 15.59 7.47 -4.34
C PRO A 21 15.17 5.99 -4.23
N ALA A 22 16.04 5.09 -4.68
CA ALA A 22 15.83 3.66 -4.47
C ALA A 22 15.81 3.33 -2.96
N PHE A 23 14.91 2.44 -2.56
CA PHE A 23 14.74 2.00 -1.17
C PHE A 23 14.35 0.53 -1.10
N GLU A 24 14.39 -0.03 0.09
CA GLU A 24 13.89 -1.38 0.34
C GLU A 24 12.52 -1.31 1.02
N VAL A 25 11.63 -2.23 0.63
CA VAL A 25 10.30 -2.38 1.20
C VAL A 25 10.04 -3.86 1.49
N SER A 26 9.22 -4.16 2.49
CA SER A 26 8.79 -5.51 2.78
C SER A 26 8.11 -6.15 1.56
N ARG A 27 8.51 -7.37 1.21
CA ARG A 27 7.94 -8.12 0.08
C ARG A 27 6.47 -8.46 0.28
N TYR A 28 6.08 -8.73 1.52
CA TYR A 28 4.72 -9.05 1.94
C TYR A 28 4.21 -8.00 2.91
N LEU A 29 2.88 -7.85 3.00
CA LEU A 29 2.28 -7.04 4.07
C LEU A 29 2.77 -7.54 5.42
N CYS A 30 3.16 -6.62 6.28
CA CYS A 30 3.75 -6.98 7.55
C CYS A 30 2.78 -7.76 8.44
N CYS A 31 3.29 -8.81 9.04
CA CYS A 31 2.63 -9.59 10.08
C CYS A 31 3.19 -9.21 11.45
N ARG A 32 2.60 -9.80 12.48
CA ARG A 32 3.08 -9.67 13.86
C ARG A 32 4.12 -10.73 14.13
N ASP A 33 5.23 -10.35 14.71
CA ASP A 33 6.08 -11.31 15.40
C ASP A 33 5.41 -11.79 16.70
N THR A 34 5.82 -12.92 17.23
CA THR A 34 5.08 -13.70 18.21
C THR A 34 4.93 -13.07 19.60
N ASP A 35 5.72 -12.06 19.97
CA ASP A 35 5.63 -11.41 21.29
C ASP A 35 4.85 -10.09 21.23
N TRP A 36 3.68 -10.08 21.88
CA TRP A 36 2.75 -8.95 21.92
C TRP A 36 3.07 -7.86 22.94
N ARG A 37 3.98 -8.09 23.83
CA ARG A 37 4.33 -7.12 24.88
C ARG A 37 5.12 -5.95 24.30
N VAL A 38 5.89 -6.24 23.24
CA VAL A 38 6.60 -5.25 22.45
C VAL A 38 6.28 -5.54 20.98
N PRO A 39 5.53 -4.68 20.28
CA PRO A 39 5.13 -4.96 18.91
C PRO A 39 6.36 -4.93 17.99
N HIS A 40 6.54 -5.98 17.20
CA HIS A 40 7.53 -6.08 16.14
C HIS A 40 6.84 -6.38 14.82
N ALA A 41 7.32 -5.76 13.74
CA ALA A 41 6.90 -6.07 12.39
C ALA A 41 7.79 -7.14 11.77
N ALA A 42 7.19 -8.03 10.99
CA ALA A 42 7.90 -9.04 10.20
C ALA A 42 7.25 -9.18 8.82
N SER A 43 8.00 -9.63 7.83
CA SER A 43 7.53 -9.83 6.45
C SER A 43 7.78 -11.26 6.02
N TRP A 44 6.75 -12.11 6.13
CA TRP A 44 6.85 -13.54 5.84
C TRP A 44 5.75 -14.02 4.86
N PRO A 45 6.08 -14.90 3.91
CA PRO A 45 5.13 -15.34 2.88
C PRO A 45 3.92 -16.10 3.43
N HIS A 46 4.11 -16.86 4.51
CA HIS A 46 3.08 -17.72 5.09
C HIS A 46 2.26 -17.05 6.20
N ALA A 47 2.66 -15.88 6.63
CA ALA A 47 1.98 -15.17 7.70
C ALA A 47 0.79 -14.36 7.18
N VAL A 48 -0.27 -14.31 7.98
CA VAL A 48 -1.41 -13.43 7.73
C VAL A 48 -1.02 -12.00 8.13
N PRO A 49 -1.32 -10.99 7.29
CA PRO A 49 -1.04 -9.61 7.64
C PRO A 49 -1.63 -9.21 8.97
N ALA A 50 -0.88 -8.43 9.72
CA ALA A 50 -1.37 -7.87 10.96
C ALA A 50 -2.42 -6.79 10.67
N VAL A 51 -3.65 -7.01 11.11
CA VAL A 51 -4.76 -6.04 10.99
C VAL A 51 -5.27 -5.63 12.36
N ARG A 52 -6.14 -4.61 12.40
CA ARG A 52 -6.67 -4.00 13.64
C ARG A 52 -5.55 -3.36 14.47
N ILE A 53 -4.64 -2.68 13.79
CA ILE A 53 -3.49 -2.03 14.40
C ILE A 53 -3.71 -0.53 14.38
N ARG A 54 -3.50 0.13 15.52
CA ARG A 54 -3.50 1.58 15.63
C ARG A 54 -2.26 2.16 14.96
N TYR A 55 -2.36 3.34 14.39
CA TYR A 55 -1.26 4.02 13.69
C TYR A 55 0.04 4.08 14.52
N ARG A 56 -0.06 4.49 15.80
CA ARG A 56 1.09 4.55 16.70
C ARG A 56 1.74 3.19 16.94
N VAL A 57 0.93 2.13 17.04
CA VAL A 57 1.43 0.76 17.20
C VAL A 57 2.15 0.30 15.92
N ALA A 58 1.66 0.69 14.76
CA ALA A 58 2.34 0.42 13.47
C ALA A 58 3.72 1.09 13.41
N LEU A 59 3.81 2.38 13.79
CA LEU A 59 5.07 3.11 13.87
C LEU A 59 6.05 2.45 14.86
N GLU A 60 5.57 2.07 16.03
CA GLU A 60 6.38 1.44 17.08
C GLU A 60 6.88 0.06 16.63
N ALA A 61 6.01 -0.76 16.02
CA ALA A 61 6.38 -2.07 15.52
C ALA A 61 7.50 -2.00 14.46
N CYS A 62 7.39 -1.07 13.52
CA CYS A 62 8.45 -0.84 12.54
C CYS A 62 9.76 -0.43 13.22
N ARG A 63 9.74 0.55 14.12
CA ARG A 63 10.93 1.03 14.83
C ARG A 63 11.61 -0.07 15.65
N ASN A 64 10.84 -0.87 16.37
CA ASN A 64 11.35 -1.99 17.17
C ASN A 64 12.01 -3.07 16.30
N SER A 65 11.60 -3.17 15.03
CA SER A 65 12.22 -4.07 14.05
C SER A 65 13.40 -3.44 13.29
N GLY A 66 13.79 -2.20 13.62
CA GLY A 66 14.83 -1.46 12.92
C GLY A 66 14.38 -0.89 11.56
N TRP A 67 13.07 -0.79 11.32
CA TRP A 67 12.47 -0.30 10.09
C TRP A 67 11.75 1.03 10.29
N ASN A 68 11.27 1.61 9.20
CA ASN A 68 10.35 2.73 9.20
C ASN A 68 9.02 2.31 8.59
N LEU A 69 7.93 2.95 9.01
CA LEU A 69 6.67 2.85 8.28
C LEU A 69 6.89 3.44 6.88
N ILE A 70 6.35 2.78 5.86
CA ILE A 70 6.43 3.27 4.48
C ILE A 70 5.90 4.70 4.39
N THR A 71 6.62 5.58 3.67
CA THR A 71 6.18 6.97 3.50
C THR A 71 5.21 7.10 2.33
N GLU A 72 4.47 8.21 2.30
CA GLU A 72 3.56 8.53 1.20
C GLU A 72 4.31 8.62 -0.13
N ARG A 73 5.48 9.28 -0.17
CA ARG A 73 6.35 9.33 -1.36
C ARG A 73 6.79 7.96 -1.82
N GLN A 74 7.21 7.10 -0.88
CA GLN A 74 7.61 5.74 -1.19
C GLN A 74 6.46 4.91 -1.75
N TRP A 75 5.25 5.03 -1.15
CA TRP A 75 4.05 4.36 -1.68
C TRP A 75 3.76 4.79 -3.11
N LEU A 76 3.76 6.12 -3.37
CA LEU A 76 3.50 6.67 -4.71
C LEU A 76 4.57 6.22 -5.73
N ALA A 77 5.84 6.11 -5.31
CA ALA A 77 6.91 5.59 -6.16
C ALA A 77 6.65 4.13 -6.56
N ILE A 78 6.28 3.27 -5.61
CA ILE A 78 5.92 1.88 -5.91
C ILE A 78 4.70 1.83 -6.84
N ALA A 79 3.65 2.61 -6.55
CA ALA A 79 2.44 2.64 -7.37
C ALA A 79 2.73 3.07 -8.81
N GLN A 80 3.59 4.08 -8.98
CA GLN A 80 4.04 4.56 -10.27
C GLN A 80 4.87 3.52 -11.03
N ASP A 81 5.81 2.87 -10.36
CA ASP A 81 6.67 1.83 -10.94
C ASP A 81 5.82 0.61 -11.34
N VAL A 82 4.96 0.11 -10.46
CA VAL A 82 4.02 -0.99 -10.73
C VAL A 82 3.13 -0.67 -11.94
N ALA A 83 2.60 0.56 -12.03
CA ALA A 83 1.74 0.96 -13.15
C ALA A 83 2.50 1.08 -14.47
N SER A 84 3.82 1.25 -14.46
CA SER A 84 4.66 1.34 -15.66
C SER A 84 4.96 -0.02 -16.30
N VAL A 85 4.77 -1.14 -15.56
CA VAL A 85 5.11 -2.49 -16.00
C VAL A 85 3.92 -3.15 -16.70
N ASP A 86 4.07 -3.49 -17.96
CA ASP A 86 3.05 -4.08 -18.83
C ASP A 86 2.40 -5.33 -18.23
N ALA A 87 3.18 -6.22 -17.63
CA ALA A 87 2.71 -7.46 -17.03
C ALA A 87 1.70 -7.26 -15.87
N ASN A 88 1.63 -6.07 -15.29
CA ASN A 88 0.67 -5.73 -14.23
C ASN A 88 -0.71 -5.34 -14.79
N TRP A 89 -0.85 -5.23 -16.11
CA TRP A 89 -2.12 -4.90 -16.77
C TRP A 89 -2.83 -6.16 -17.27
N THR A 90 -4.16 -6.19 -17.23
CA THR A 90 -4.94 -7.38 -17.60
C THR A 90 -4.81 -7.78 -19.07
N ARG A 91 -4.43 -6.85 -19.95
CA ARG A 91 -4.17 -7.10 -21.36
C ARG A 91 -2.67 -7.15 -21.71
N GLY A 92 -1.80 -7.16 -20.70
CA GLY A 92 -0.36 -7.30 -20.89
C GLY A 92 0.35 -6.12 -21.54
N GLN A 93 -0.26 -4.93 -21.50
CA GLN A 93 0.31 -3.69 -22.01
C GLN A 93 -0.16 -2.51 -21.17
N PHE A 94 0.72 -1.56 -20.91
CA PHE A 94 0.43 -0.34 -20.17
C PHE A 94 -0.84 0.37 -20.70
N GLY A 95 -1.76 0.68 -19.77
CA GLY A 95 -3.01 1.35 -20.09
C GLY A 95 -4.07 0.48 -20.77
N GLU A 96 -3.75 -0.74 -21.20
CA GLU A 96 -4.68 -1.65 -21.82
C GLU A 96 -5.39 -2.52 -20.77
N GLY A 97 -6.72 -2.48 -20.78
CA GLY A 97 -7.55 -3.13 -19.76
C GLY A 97 -7.47 -2.42 -18.41
N LYS A 98 -7.18 -3.16 -17.34
CA LYS A 98 -7.09 -2.65 -15.96
C LYS A 98 -5.74 -3.00 -15.35
N LEU A 99 -5.18 -2.11 -14.55
CA LEU A 99 -4.11 -2.47 -13.62
C LEU A 99 -4.67 -3.52 -12.64
N ARG A 100 -4.01 -4.66 -12.56
CA ARG A 100 -4.47 -5.76 -11.71
C ARG A 100 -4.53 -5.32 -10.26
N GLN A 101 -5.60 -5.66 -9.58
CA GLN A 101 -5.83 -5.37 -8.17
C GLN A 101 -5.57 -6.63 -7.35
N GLY A 102 -5.24 -6.48 -6.07
CA GLY A 102 -5.09 -7.59 -5.14
C GLY A 102 -6.43 -8.17 -4.70
N LEU A 103 -6.43 -8.95 -3.62
CA LEU A 103 -7.63 -9.54 -3.04
C LEU A 103 -8.60 -8.44 -2.58
N ARG A 104 -9.87 -8.46 -3.07
CA ARG A 104 -10.80 -7.35 -2.88
C ARG A 104 -12.29 -7.70 -2.88
N HIS A 105 -12.67 -8.91 -3.29
CA HIS A 105 -14.07 -9.27 -3.51
C HIS A 105 -14.82 -9.79 -2.28
N GLY A 106 -14.17 -9.87 -1.11
CA GLY A 106 -14.82 -10.30 0.12
C GLY A 106 -15.08 -11.80 0.24
N TYR A 107 -14.45 -12.61 -0.59
CA TYR A 107 -14.56 -14.09 -0.52
C TYR A 107 -13.86 -14.69 0.70
N THR A 108 -13.03 -13.93 1.39
CA THR A 108 -12.39 -14.31 2.64
C THR A 108 -13.00 -13.59 3.83
N HIS A 109 -12.93 -14.20 5.01
CA HIS A 109 -13.40 -13.59 6.26
C HIS A 109 -12.43 -12.53 6.82
N GLY A 110 -11.23 -12.43 6.25
CA GLY A 110 -10.17 -11.52 6.66
C GLY A 110 -9.06 -11.47 5.63
N PRO A 111 -7.96 -10.78 5.92
CA PRO A 111 -6.76 -10.84 5.10
C PRO A 111 -6.17 -12.24 5.12
N VAL A 112 -5.42 -12.58 4.09
CA VAL A 112 -4.80 -13.90 3.94
C VAL A 112 -3.30 -13.78 3.71
N SER A 113 -2.55 -14.86 3.95
CA SER A 113 -1.09 -14.89 3.77
C SER A 113 -0.68 -14.65 2.32
N GLY A 114 0.58 -14.26 2.10
CA GLY A 114 1.14 -14.01 0.76
C GLY A 114 1.05 -15.22 -0.18
N THR A 115 1.01 -16.43 0.35
CA THR A 115 0.91 -17.68 -0.43
C THR A 115 -0.51 -18.08 -0.81
N PHE A 116 -1.52 -17.40 -0.31
CA PHE A 116 -2.92 -17.70 -0.64
C PHE A 116 -3.21 -17.33 -2.11
N PRO A 117 -3.85 -18.21 -2.92
CA PRO A 117 -4.12 -17.93 -4.33
C PRO A 117 -5.21 -16.86 -4.52
N PRO A 118 -5.22 -16.14 -5.67
CA PRO A 118 -6.33 -15.25 -6.02
C PRO A 118 -7.61 -16.04 -6.30
N TYR A 119 -8.78 -15.39 -6.14
CA TYR A 119 -10.09 -16.00 -6.42
C TYR A 119 -10.60 -15.76 -7.83
N THR A 120 -10.13 -14.72 -8.50
CA THR A 120 -10.60 -14.31 -9.82
C THR A 120 -9.42 -13.99 -10.74
N GLU A 121 -9.63 -14.07 -12.05
CA GLU A 121 -8.59 -13.82 -13.05
C GLU A 121 -8.09 -12.37 -13.06
N ASP A 122 -8.91 -11.41 -12.64
CA ASP A 122 -8.53 -10.00 -12.58
C ASP A 122 -7.86 -9.62 -11.24
N GLU A 123 -7.85 -10.52 -10.27
CA GLU A 123 -7.05 -10.40 -9.06
C GLU A 123 -5.63 -10.90 -9.30
N SER A 124 -4.65 -10.08 -8.99
CA SER A 124 -3.26 -10.49 -8.91
C SER A 124 -2.66 -9.96 -7.64
N ARG A 125 -2.32 -10.85 -6.74
CA ARG A 125 -1.67 -10.51 -5.47
C ARG A 125 -0.20 -10.15 -5.66
N ILE A 126 0.39 -10.55 -6.78
CA ILE A 126 1.78 -10.28 -7.15
C ILE A 126 1.81 -9.10 -8.10
N LYS A 127 2.62 -8.08 -7.78
CA LYS A 127 2.97 -7.00 -8.69
C LYS A 127 4.45 -7.10 -9.04
N LYS A 128 4.76 -6.92 -10.31
CA LYS A 128 6.13 -6.88 -10.81
C LYS A 128 6.63 -5.44 -10.81
N LEU A 129 7.80 -5.22 -10.25
CA LEU A 129 8.52 -3.95 -10.35
C LEU A 129 9.33 -3.89 -11.66
N SER A 130 9.71 -2.71 -12.11
CA SER A 130 10.44 -2.50 -13.36
C SER A 130 11.81 -3.19 -13.37
N ASN A 131 12.42 -3.41 -12.22
CA ASN A 131 13.67 -4.16 -12.05
C ASN A 131 13.49 -5.69 -12.01
N GLY A 132 12.25 -6.20 -12.17
CA GLY A 132 11.92 -7.61 -12.14
C GLY A 132 11.56 -8.19 -10.78
N GLU A 133 11.78 -7.46 -9.69
CA GLU A 133 11.36 -7.85 -8.34
C GLU A 133 9.83 -7.98 -8.24
N ARG A 134 9.38 -8.68 -7.22
CA ARG A 134 7.95 -8.93 -6.97
C ARG A 134 7.56 -8.48 -5.58
N ILE A 135 6.48 -7.70 -5.50
CA ILE A 135 5.83 -7.30 -4.25
C ILE A 135 4.42 -7.89 -4.19
N TYR A 136 4.00 -8.31 -3.01
CA TYR A 136 2.73 -8.97 -2.80
C TYR A 136 1.71 -8.02 -2.15
N ASP A 137 0.44 -8.19 -2.54
CA ASP A 137 -0.72 -7.49 -1.99
C ASP A 137 -0.65 -5.94 -2.06
N PHE A 138 0.18 -5.42 -2.94
CA PHE A 138 0.21 -4.00 -3.20
C PHE A 138 -1.05 -3.58 -3.96
N GLY A 139 -2.04 -3.08 -3.23
CA GLY A 139 -3.33 -2.67 -3.79
C GLY A 139 -4.47 -3.68 -3.57
N GLY A 140 -4.59 -4.22 -2.35
CA GLY A 140 -5.64 -5.14 -1.91
C GLY A 140 -5.25 -5.88 -0.64
N ASN A 141 -6.02 -6.90 -0.25
CA ASN A 141 -5.86 -7.75 0.93
C ASN A 141 -6.05 -7.00 2.26
N ALA A 142 -5.25 -5.98 2.56
CA ALA A 142 -5.45 -5.11 3.72
C ALA A 142 -5.05 -3.67 3.39
N TRP A 143 -5.74 -2.71 4.01
CA TRP A 143 -5.33 -1.31 4.01
C TRP A 143 -4.03 -1.17 4.79
N SER A 144 -3.07 -0.45 4.22
CA SER A 144 -1.78 -0.18 4.87
C SER A 144 -1.71 1.24 5.41
N TRP A 145 -1.25 1.41 6.65
CA TRP A 145 -0.86 2.69 7.18
C TRP A 145 0.34 3.26 6.41
N VAL A 146 0.33 4.56 6.21
CA VAL A 146 1.40 5.28 5.52
C VAL A 146 1.80 6.50 6.37
N PHE A 147 3.10 6.74 6.51
CA PHE A 147 3.63 7.96 7.10
C PHE A 147 3.55 9.08 6.07
N ASP A 148 2.73 10.10 6.32
CA ASP A 148 2.58 11.21 5.38
C ASP A 148 3.77 12.16 5.47
N ASP A 149 4.71 11.99 4.58
CA ASP A 149 5.90 12.84 4.42
C ASP A 149 5.72 13.94 3.35
N LEU A 150 4.50 14.07 2.79
CA LEU A 150 4.16 15.12 1.83
C LEU A 150 3.48 16.31 2.49
N GLN A 151 2.42 16.06 3.25
CA GLN A 151 1.62 17.09 3.92
C GLN A 151 1.67 16.98 5.44
N GLY A 152 2.11 15.81 5.95
CA GLY A 152 2.07 15.50 7.38
C GLY A 152 3.09 16.27 8.21
N GLY A 153 2.75 16.45 9.48
CA GLY A 153 3.68 16.94 10.49
C GLY A 153 4.74 15.91 10.89
N PRO A 154 5.48 16.16 11.98
CA PRO A 154 6.53 15.28 12.46
C PRO A 154 6.07 13.86 12.84
N ASP A 155 4.79 13.66 13.06
CA ASP A 155 4.14 12.38 13.34
C ASP A 155 3.59 11.68 12.08
N GLY A 156 3.77 12.29 10.90
CA GLY A 156 3.29 11.74 9.63
C GLY A 156 1.77 11.79 9.45
N VAL A 157 1.11 12.73 10.12
CA VAL A 157 -0.35 12.93 10.04
C VAL A 157 -0.65 14.30 9.46
N ALA A 158 -1.50 14.34 8.42
CA ALA A 158 -1.96 15.58 7.80
C ALA A 158 -3.40 15.89 8.19
N ALA A 159 -3.71 17.17 8.39
CA ALA A 159 -5.08 17.63 8.50
C ALA A 159 -5.72 17.86 7.12
N ILE A 160 -4.94 18.26 6.13
CA ILE A 160 -5.40 18.67 4.81
C ILE A 160 -4.52 18.04 3.73
N VAL A 161 -5.16 17.58 2.65
CA VAL A 161 -4.51 17.18 1.41
C VAL A 161 -5.04 18.08 0.30
N GLU A 162 -4.18 18.91 -0.28
CA GLU A 162 -4.55 19.87 -1.32
C GLU A 162 -4.75 19.19 -2.69
N GLU A 163 -5.50 19.82 -3.59
CA GLU A 163 -5.87 19.25 -4.89
C GLU A 163 -4.67 18.94 -5.78
N ASP A 164 -3.62 19.76 -5.70
CA ASP A 164 -2.38 19.62 -6.47
C ASP A 164 -1.35 18.69 -5.80
N SER A 165 -1.67 18.18 -4.61
CA SER A 165 -0.80 17.23 -3.91
C SER A 165 -0.47 16.02 -4.78
N PRO A 166 0.79 15.55 -4.78
CA PRO A 166 1.18 14.27 -5.39
C PRO A 166 0.30 13.10 -4.93
N SER A 167 -0.22 13.13 -3.70
CA SER A 167 -1.15 12.12 -3.16
C SER A 167 -2.40 11.95 -4.02
N LEU A 168 -2.87 13.01 -4.68
CA LEU A 168 -4.08 13.03 -5.51
C LEU A 168 -3.77 13.02 -7.01
N THR A 169 -2.61 13.52 -7.44
CA THR A 169 -2.29 13.75 -8.86
C THR A 169 -1.38 12.69 -9.47
N THR A 170 -0.72 11.85 -8.66
CA THR A 170 0.22 10.83 -9.17
C THR A 170 -0.47 9.68 -9.92
N ALA A 171 -1.75 9.43 -9.70
CA ALA A 171 -2.46 8.35 -10.37
C ALA A 171 -2.57 8.58 -11.88
N ARG A 172 -2.29 7.53 -12.67
CA ARG A 172 -2.28 7.58 -14.16
C ARG A 172 -3.66 7.77 -14.77
N PHE A 173 -4.72 7.38 -14.08
CA PHE A 173 -6.11 7.42 -14.54
C PHE A 173 -7.02 7.89 -13.42
N PRO A 174 -8.24 8.33 -13.73
CA PRO A 174 -9.22 8.74 -12.71
C PRO A 174 -9.50 7.65 -11.68
N SER A 175 -9.87 8.08 -10.48
CA SER A 175 -10.23 7.21 -9.35
C SER A 175 -11.19 6.09 -9.76
N THR A 176 -10.94 4.88 -9.29
CA THR A 176 -11.63 3.61 -9.61
C THR A 176 -11.59 3.19 -11.08
N SER A 177 -11.13 4.07 -11.98
CA SER A 177 -10.93 3.73 -13.39
C SER A 177 -9.69 2.86 -13.56
N LYS A 178 -9.77 1.90 -14.46
CA LYS A 178 -8.66 1.06 -14.88
C LYS A 178 -7.87 0.40 -13.72
N GLY A 179 -8.54 0.09 -12.61
CA GLY A 179 -7.90 -0.60 -11.47
C GLY A 179 -7.06 0.29 -10.56
N MET A 180 -7.12 1.62 -10.69
CA MET A 180 -6.35 2.54 -9.85
C MET A 180 -6.75 2.47 -8.38
N GLY A 181 -7.99 2.12 -8.08
CA GLY A 181 -8.57 2.20 -6.75
C GLY A 181 -9.19 3.57 -6.47
N ARG A 182 -9.84 3.68 -5.31
CA ARG A 182 -10.50 4.92 -4.91
C ARG A 182 -9.50 5.90 -4.32
N PHE A 183 -9.52 7.14 -4.82
CA PHE A 183 -8.86 8.27 -4.19
C PHE A 183 -9.70 9.54 -4.39
N PRO A 184 -9.60 10.53 -3.49
CA PRO A 184 -10.29 11.80 -3.63
C PRO A 184 -9.86 12.54 -4.91
N LYS A 185 -10.78 13.30 -5.49
CA LYS A 185 -10.49 14.14 -6.66
C LYS A 185 -10.27 15.61 -6.30
N HIS A 186 -10.63 15.99 -5.08
CA HIS A 186 -10.59 17.35 -4.59
C HIS A 186 -9.92 17.39 -3.23
N ARG A 187 -9.54 18.59 -2.83
CA ARG A 187 -9.02 18.89 -1.50
C ARG A 187 -9.80 18.15 -0.41
N GLN A 188 -9.06 17.55 0.50
CA GLN A 188 -9.63 16.81 1.64
C GLN A 188 -9.19 17.42 2.95
N SER A 189 -10.13 17.56 3.89
CA SER A 189 -9.85 17.84 5.29
C SER A 189 -10.09 16.57 6.10
N TRP A 190 -9.04 16.04 6.69
CA TRP A 190 -9.08 14.76 7.41
C TRP A 190 -8.67 14.85 8.88
N ASP A 191 -8.79 16.00 9.49
CA ASP A 191 -8.62 16.33 10.91
C ASP A 191 -7.99 15.21 11.78
N GLY A 192 -6.66 15.15 11.81
CA GLY A 192 -5.92 14.23 12.67
C GLY A 192 -6.06 12.75 12.32
N ARG A 193 -6.46 12.42 11.10
CA ARG A 193 -6.51 11.03 10.59
C ARG A 193 -5.22 10.68 9.88
N GLY A 194 -4.79 9.42 10.04
CA GLY A 194 -3.65 8.90 9.30
C GLY A 194 -4.04 8.46 7.88
N LEU A 195 -3.12 8.60 6.94
CA LEU A 195 -3.30 8.09 5.58
C LEU A 195 -3.25 6.57 5.55
N ILE A 196 -4.12 5.99 4.72
CA ILE A 196 -4.13 4.58 4.39
C ILE A 196 -4.21 4.37 2.88
N ARG A 197 -3.51 3.35 2.40
CA ARG A 197 -3.35 3.03 1.00
C ARG A 197 -3.72 1.58 0.68
N GLY A 198 -3.96 1.29 -0.60
CA GLY A 198 -4.05 -0.05 -1.17
C GLY A 198 -5.45 -0.64 -1.21
N GLY A 199 -6.23 -0.52 -0.16
CA GLY A 199 -7.53 -1.18 -0.05
C GLY A 199 -7.45 -2.54 0.62
N GLY A 200 -8.57 -3.04 1.12
CA GLY A 200 -8.66 -4.31 1.82
C GLY A 200 -9.45 -5.38 1.05
N TRP A 201 -9.53 -6.57 1.62
CA TRP A 201 -10.16 -7.77 1.03
C TRP A 201 -11.65 -7.62 0.67
N ARG A 202 -12.33 -6.55 1.11
CA ARG A 202 -13.74 -6.23 0.81
C ARG A 202 -13.92 -4.92 0.06
N SER A 203 -12.84 -4.30 -0.41
CA SER A 203 -12.92 -2.96 -1.00
C SER A 203 -13.46 -2.94 -2.43
N GLY A 204 -13.64 -4.09 -3.07
CA GLY A 204 -14.13 -4.17 -4.43
C GLY A 204 -13.29 -3.32 -5.41
N LYS A 205 -13.94 -2.51 -6.22
CA LYS A 205 -13.28 -1.60 -7.17
C LYS A 205 -12.47 -0.48 -6.51
N ASP A 206 -12.70 -0.24 -5.22
CA ASP A 206 -12.03 0.81 -4.45
C ASP A 206 -10.62 0.40 -3.99
N ALA A 207 -10.27 -0.91 -4.00
CA ALA A 207 -8.90 -1.36 -3.86
C ALA A 207 -8.08 -1.00 -5.09
N GLY A 208 -6.76 -0.85 -4.94
CA GLY A 208 -5.82 -0.59 -6.05
C GLY A 208 -4.55 0.10 -5.57
N ALA A 209 -3.53 0.10 -6.43
CA ALA A 209 -2.21 0.66 -6.10
C ALA A 209 -2.27 2.14 -5.68
N PHE A 210 -3.20 2.91 -6.24
CA PHE A 210 -3.38 4.33 -5.94
C PHE A 210 -4.52 4.60 -4.93
N ALA A 211 -5.18 3.56 -4.41
CA ALA A 211 -6.25 3.76 -3.44
C ALA A 211 -5.74 4.57 -2.24
N LEU A 212 -6.46 5.65 -1.91
CA LEU A 212 -6.14 6.56 -0.80
C LEU A 212 -7.40 6.84 0.01
N TYR A 213 -7.27 6.72 1.31
CA TYR A 213 -8.27 7.11 2.28
C TYR A 213 -7.59 7.62 3.55
N ALA A 214 -8.37 8.09 4.50
CA ALA A 214 -7.88 8.46 5.82
C ALA A 214 -8.69 7.74 6.90
N ALA A 215 -8.01 7.19 7.87
CA ALA A 215 -8.61 6.50 9.00
C ALA A 215 -8.27 7.18 10.32
N GLN A 216 -9.16 7.02 11.31
CA GLN A 216 -8.86 7.46 12.67
C GLN A 216 -7.62 6.73 13.17
N LEU A 217 -6.70 7.45 13.83
CA LEU A 217 -5.43 6.91 14.35
C LEU A 217 -5.62 5.74 15.32
N TYR A 218 -6.82 5.60 15.86
CA TYR A 218 -7.25 4.52 16.75
C TYR A 218 -8.08 3.43 16.03
N GLY A 219 -8.16 3.48 14.70
CA GLY A 219 -8.95 2.55 13.89
C GLY A 219 -8.48 1.09 14.00
N GLU A 220 -9.44 0.15 14.03
CA GLU A 220 -9.16 -1.26 14.36
C GLU A 220 -8.94 -2.18 13.14
N TYR A 221 -9.02 -1.68 11.89
CA TYR A 221 -9.11 -2.53 10.69
C TYR A 221 -7.92 -2.44 9.72
N LEU A 222 -6.79 -1.90 10.15
CA LEU A 222 -5.68 -1.55 9.28
C LEU A 222 -4.45 -2.39 9.56
N SER A 223 -3.65 -2.68 8.52
CA SER A 223 -2.37 -3.37 8.64
C SER A 223 -1.19 -2.40 8.55
N ILE A 224 -0.03 -2.94 8.87
CA ILE A 224 1.27 -2.30 8.64
C ILE A 224 1.73 -2.62 7.22
#